data_444745c48e4b62677f21e4ab9e305668
#
_entry.id   444745c48e4b62677f21e4ab9e305668
#
_cell.length_a   1.000
_cell.length_b   1.000
_cell.length_c   1.000
_cell.angle_alpha   90.00
_cell.angle_beta   90.00
_cell.angle_gamma   90.00
#
_symmetry.space_group_name_H-M   'P 1'
#
loop_
_entity.id
_entity.type
_entity.pdbx_description
1 polymer ?
#
loop_
_entity_poly.entity_id
_entity_poly.type
_entity_poly.pdbx_seq_one_letter_code
_entity_poly.pdbx_strand_id
1 'polypeptide(L)'
;GVDSKAWGFGAGFTGYFIKSELDSLGVKHDFVETRGATRINMKLTTETETEINGQSSSVNLDNVSDFFAKLDVLTKEDVVFLSGNVIAGMGVEDFKAIAKRVSASGATLVVDSNKELVLDTLQYKPFVVKPNEFELGEMFDVTLNSIEEILQYAEKLQERGAKNVLVSRGADGALLVTEDKEVFEVNVAKGKIVSTVAAGDSMLAMFVAKYNETRDYQEALRYASAAGGATSFSVGVGSKKLIEELLPQIEVTKLK
;
A
#
# COMPACT_ATOMS: atom_id res chain seq x y z
N GLY A 1 -5.28 -13.57 11.39
CA GLY A 1 -4.39 -12.57 10.85
C GLY A 1 -3.16 -13.20 10.21
N VAL A 2 -2.45 -12.44 9.43
CA VAL A 2 -1.16 -12.85 8.85
C VAL A 2 -0.06 -12.45 9.84
N ASP A 3 0.92 -13.33 10.09
CA ASP A 3 2.09 -12.97 10.89
C ASP A 3 2.85 -11.86 10.16
N SER A 4 2.99 -10.72 10.82
CA SER A 4 3.58 -9.53 10.22
C SER A 4 4.45 -8.77 11.21
N LYS A 5 5.41 -8.01 10.68
CA LYS A 5 6.31 -7.18 11.47
C LYS A 5 6.43 -5.79 10.83
N ALA A 6 6.17 -4.76 11.62
CA ALA A 6 6.30 -3.38 11.19
C ALA A 6 7.74 -2.89 11.39
N TRP A 7 8.34 -2.34 10.32
CA TRP A 7 9.63 -1.66 10.36
C TRP A 7 9.48 -0.19 9.94
N GLY A 8 10.28 0.66 10.51
CA GLY A 8 10.28 2.08 10.19
C GLY A 8 11.13 2.87 11.15
N PHE A 9 10.90 4.17 11.17
CA PHE A 9 11.57 5.09 12.09
C PHE A 9 10.54 5.64 13.08
N GLY A 10 10.88 5.66 14.34
CA GLY A 10 10.01 6.15 15.42
C GLY A 10 10.70 7.15 16.32
N ALA A 11 10.01 8.21 16.71
CA ALA A 11 10.56 9.24 17.57
C ALA A 11 9.55 9.77 18.58
N GLY A 12 10.03 10.05 19.79
CA GLY A 12 9.28 10.74 20.83
C GLY A 12 7.99 10.06 21.25
N PHE A 13 7.09 10.83 21.87
CA PHE A 13 5.84 10.30 22.43
C PHE A 13 4.89 9.72 21.36
N THR A 14 4.88 10.30 20.17
CA THR A 14 4.06 9.80 19.06
C THR A 14 4.59 8.48 18.49
N GLY A 15 5.91 8.32 18.40
CA GLY A 15 6.52 7.03 18.05
C GLY A 15 6.27 5.96 19.12
N TYR A 16 6.34 6.34 20.40
CA TYR A 16 5.99 5.44 21.50
C TYR A 16 4.51 5.00 21.43
N PHE A 17 3.60 5.94 21.17
CA PHE A 17 2.18 5.64 21.03
C PHE A 17 1.93 4.61 19.92
N ILE A 18 2.54 4.79 18.73
CA ILE A 18 2.41 3.82 17.62
C ILE A 18 2.86 2.42 18.04
N LYS A 19 4.01 2.31 18.72
CA LYS A 19 4.52 1.01 19.19
C LYS A 19 3.57 0.37 20.20
N SER A 20 3.05 1.16 21.15
CA SER A 20 2.09 0.70 22.16
C SER A 20 0.79 0.18 21.52
N GLU A 21 0.30 0.85 20.46
CA GLU A 21 -0.89 0.40 19.73
C GLU A 21 -0.61 -0.90 18.96
N LEU A 22 0.55 -1.03 18.32
CA LEU A 22 0.95 -2.27 17.65
C LEU A 22 1.06 -3.43 18.65
N ASP A 23 1.65 -3.20 19.83
CA ASP A 23 1.72 -4.18 20.91
C ASP A 23 0.33 -4.63 21.36
N SER A 24 -0.61 -3.67 21.52
CA SER A 24 -1.99 -3.96 21.93
C SER A 24 -2.73 -4.83 20.91
N LEU A 25 -2.37 -4.70 19.64
CA LEU A 25 -2.91 -5.48 18.52
C LEU A 25 -2.15 -6.79 18.29
N GLY A 26 -1.09 -7.06 19.06
CA GLY A 26 -0.23 -8.24 18.89
C GLY A 26 0.60 -8.22 17.60
N VAL A 27 0.81 -7.03 17.02
CA VAL A 27 1.64 -6.84 15.81
C VAL A 27 3.08 -6.64 16.20
N LYS A 28 3.97 -7.51 15.75
CA LYS A 28 5.40 -7.38 15.96
C LYS A 28 5.92 -6.10 15.29
N HIS A 29 6.84 -5.44 15.93
CA HIS A 29 7.48 -4.26 15.36
C HIS A 29 8.96 -4.17 15.73
N ASP A 30 9.72 -3.39 14.95
CA ASP A 30 11.16 -3.18 15.19
C ASP A 30 11.56 -1.86 14.51
N PHE A 31 11.21 -0.75 15.16
CA PHE A 31 11.50 0.60 14.68
C PHE A 31 12.93 1.01 15.05
N VAL A 32 13.58 1.73 14.14
CA VAL A 32 14.80 2.47 14.46
C VAL A 32 14.41 3.74 15.19
N GLU A 33 15.00 3.92 16.38
CA GLU A 33 14.78 5.13 17.19
C GLU A 33 15.47 6.34 16.57
N THR A 34 14.72 7.44 16.45
CA THR A 34 15.23 8.71 15.93
C THR A 34 14.97 9.86 16.89
N ARG A 35 15.58 11.01 16.63
CA ARG A 35 15.36 12.21 17.46
C ARG A 35 14.14 12.98 17.01
N GLY A 36 13.46 13.66 17.95
CA GLY A 36 12.30 14.50 17.70
C GLY A 36 10.98 13.79 17.99
N ALA A 37 10.01 13.89 17.10
CA ALA A 37 8.71 13.25 17.21
C ALA A 37 8.29 12.68 15.84
N THR A 38 7.67 11.50 15.84
CA THR A 38 6.97 10.98 14.66
C THR A 38 5.85 11.95 14.29
N ARG A 39 5.77 12.31 13.00
CA ARG A 39 4.80 13.32 12.55
C ARG A 39 3.36 12.88 12.78
N ILE A 40 2.51 13.87 12.98
CA ILE A 40 1.04 13.71 12.99
C ILE A 40 0.53 14.41 11.72
N ASN A 41 -0.19 13.68 10.90
CA ASN A 41 -0.94 14.25 9.79
C ASN A 41 -2.40 14.34 10.20
N MET A 42 -3.04 15.48 9.92
CA MET A 42 -4.45 15.70 10.17
C MET A 42 -5.22 15.87 8.87
N LYS A 43 -6.35 15.18 8.76
CA LYS A 43 -7.35 15.43 7.71
C LYS A 43 -8.55 16.09 8.35
N LEU A 44 -8.80 17.34 7.96
CA LEU A 44 -9.98 18.09 8.38
C LEU A 44 -11.04 17.97 7.28
N THR A 45 -12.11 17.24 7.57
CA THR A 45 -13.22 17.04 6.65
C THR A 45 -14.36 17.99 7.02
N THR A 46 -14.61 18.97 6.16
CA THR A 46 -15.75 19.90 6.23
C THR A 46 -16.53 19.78 4.91
N GLU A 47 -16.94 20.87 4.29
CA GLU A 47 -17.45 20.88 2.91
C GLU A 47 -16.33 20.57 1.90
N THR A 48 -15.08 20.86 2.29
CA THR A 48 -13.87 20.52 1.55
C THR A 48 -12.91 19.77 2.47
N GLU A 49 -12.11 18.85 1.93
CA GLU A 49 -11.05 18.16 2.68
C GLU A 49 -9.78 19.04 2.71
N THR A 50 -9.23 19.24 3.91
CA THR A 50 -7.96 19.94 4.11
C THR A 50 -6.98 19.01 4.82
N GLU A 51 -5.81 18.83 4.24
CA GLU A 51 -4.71 18.07 4.85
C GLU A 51 -3.69 19.00 5.51
N ILE A 52 -3.38 18.73 6.77
CA ILE A 52 -2.30 19.39 7.50
C ILE A 52 -1.25 18.35 7.79
N ASN A 53 -0.14 18.39 7.06
CA ASN A 53 0.94 17.45 7.17
C ASN A 53 2.01 17.95 8.13
N GLY A 54 2.22 17.24 9.23
CA GLY A 54 3.25 17.53 10.21
C GLY A 54 4.65 17.29 9.64
N GLN A 55 5.63 18.01 10.18
CA GLN A 55 7.03 17.78 9.86
C GLN A 55 7.50 16.45 10.46
N SER A 56 8.12 15.60 9.65
CA SER A 56 8.72 14.35 10.13
C SER A 56 10.02 14.62 10.90
N SER A 57 10.34 13.74 11.85
CA SER A 57 11.71 13.65 12.39
C SER A 57 12.71 13.39 11.25
N SER A 58 13.94 13.83 11.43
CA SER A 58 15.01 13.52 10.49
C SER A 58 15.80 12.29 10.95
N VAL A 59 16.30 11.54 10.00
CA VAL A 59 17.23 10.43 10.22
C VAL A 59 18.66 10.85 9.83
N ASN A 60 19.64 10.26 10.49
CA ASN A 60 21.04 10.37 10.13
C ASN A 60 21.54 9.09 9.46
N LEU A 61 22.80 9.07 9.03
CA LEU A 61 23.40 7.92 8.35
C LEU A 61 23.42 6.65 9.21
N ASP A 62 23.59 6.76 10.52
CA ASP A 62 23.58 5.61 11.44
C ASP A 62 22.17 5.00 11.48
N ASN A 63 21.13 5.84 11.59
CA ASN A 63 19.74 5.38 11.56
C ASN A 63 19.40 4.66 10.23
N VAL A 64 19.88 5.20 9.13
CA VAL A 64 19.68 4.57 7.80
C VAL A 64 20.41 3.24 7.73
N SER A 65 21.66 3.18 8.24
CA SER A 65 22.44 1.94 8.30
C SER A 65 21.75 0.88 9.16
N ASP A 66 21.24 1.25 10.34
CA ASP A 66 20.51 0.35 11.23
C ASP A 66 19.23 -0.19 10.57
N PHE A 67 18.53 0.66 9.81
CA PHE A 67 17.35 0.23 9.05
C PHE A 67 17.73 -0.76 7.94
N PHE A 68 18.81 -0.49 7.21
CA PHE A 68 19.29 -1.37 6.16
C PHE A 68 19.73 -2.76 6.69
N ALA A 69 20.34 -2.80 7.88
CA ALA A 69 20.71 -4.07 8.50
C ALA A 69 19.51 -4.98 8.80
N LYS A 70 18.30 -4.40 9.00
CA LYS A 70 17.07 -5.18 9.17
C LYS A 70 16.62 -5.90 7.90
N LEU A 71 17.03 -5.43 6.72
CA LEU A 71 16.69 -6.06 5.45
C LEU A 71 17.57 -7.29 5.15
N ASP A 72 18.70 -7.45 5.83
CA ASP A 72 19.64 -8.55 5.59
C ASP A 72 19.11 -9.92 6.04
N VAL A 73 18.03 -9.94 6.84
CA VAL A 73 17.37 -11.17 7.30
C VAL A 73 16.28 -11.67 6.34
N LEU A 74 15.94 -10.88 5.32
CA LEU A 74 14.89 -11.22 4.36
C LEU A 74 15.24 -12.46 3.53
N THR A 75 14.21 -13.25 3.27
CA THR A 75 14.27 -14.46 2.47
C THR A 75 13.20 -14.45 1.37
N LYS A 76 13.25 -15.43 0.48
CA LYS A 76 12.22 -15.62 -0.57
C LYS A 76 10.82 -15.94 -0.04
N GLU A 77 10.69 -16.31 1.23
CA GLU A 77 9.40 -16.59 1.88
C GLU A 77 8.71 -15.31 2.39
N ASP A 78 9.44 -14.20 2.42
CA ASP A 78 8.95 -12.94 2.95
C ASP A 78 8.22 -12.12 1.88
N VAL A 79 7.24 -11.33 2.35
CA VAL A 79 6.55 -10.30 1.57
C VAL A 79 6.82 -8.96 2.22
N VAL A 80 7.40 -8.04 1.45
CA VAL A 80 7.75 -6.71 1.94
C VAL A 80 6.86 -5.67 1.29
N PHE A 81 6.08 -4.97 2.12
CA PHE A 81 5.32 -3.78 1.71
C PHE A 81 6.22 -2.56 1.91
N LEU A 82 6.64 -1.97 0.82
CA LEU A 82 7.36 -0.70 0.80
C LEU A 82 6.35 0.42 0.56
N SER A 83 5.87 0.99 1.65
CA SER A 83 4.78 1.96 1.65
C SER A 83 5.19 3.30 2.25
N GLY A 84 4.46 4.35 1.90
CA GLY A 84 4.66 5.68 2.42
C GLY A 84 5.66 6.49 1.60
N ASN A 85 6.33 7.43 2.26
CA ASN A 85 7.21 8.39 1.61
C ASN A 85 8.60 8.39 2.28
N VAL A 86 9.59 8.95 1.60
CA VAL A 86 10.90 9.17 2.22
C VAL A 86 10.78 10.14 3.40
N ILE A 87 11.55 9.86 4.44
CA ILE A 87 11.66 10.70 5.64
C ILE A 87 12.82 11.69 5.45
N ALA A 88 12.75 12.84 6.15
CA ALA A 88 13.85 13.81 6.12
C ALA A 88 15.19 13.16 6.54
N GLY A 89 16.23 13.32 5.72
CA GLY A 89 17.52 12.64 5.86
C GLY A 89 17.68 11.36 5.04
N MET A 90 16.61 10.89 4.40
CA MET A 90 16.65 9.89 3.33
C MET A 90 16.29 10.52 1.99
N GLY A 91 16.74 9.93 0.90
CA GLY A 91 16.41 10.34 -0.45
C GLY A 91 15.74 9.21 -1.25
N VAL A 92 15.42 9.53 -2.50
CA VAL A 92 14.89 8.55 -3.48
C VAL A 92 15.85 7.38 -3.65
N GLU A 93 17.16 7.61 -3.60
CA GLU A 93 18.18 6.55 -3.73
C GLU A 93 18.14 5.55 -2.57
N ASP A 94 17.82 5.99 -1.35
CA ASP A 94 17.65 5.08 -0.21
C ASP A 94 16.41 4.20 -0.40
N PHE A 95 15.32 4.78 -0.89
CA PHE A 95 14.10 4.02 -1.21
C PHE A 95 14.36 2.96 -2.29
N LYS A 96 15.07 3.34 -3.33
CA LYS A 96 15.54 2.41 -4.38
C LYS A 96 16.46 1.33 -3.81
N ALA A 97 17.36 1.69 -2.90
CA ALA A 97 18.27 0.74 -2.27
C ALA A 97 17.51 -0.28 -1.40
N ILE A 98 16.41 0.13 -0.73
CA ILE A 98 15.51 -0.80 -0.03
C ILE A 98 14.89 -1.77 -1.03
N ALA A 99 14.25 -1.27 -2.09
CA ALA A 99 13.62 -2.10 -3.11
C ALA A 99 14.63 -3.07 -3.77
N LYS A 100 15.84 -2.61 -4.03
CA LYS A 100 16.94 -3.44 -4.55
C LYS A 100 17.29 -4.59 -3.61
N ARG A 101 17.43 -4.33 -2.29
CA ARG A 101 17.75 -5.36 -1.29
C ARG A 101 16.63 -6.38 -1.17
N VAL A 102 15.36 -5.92 -1.12
CA VAL A 102 14.19 -6.81 -1.10
C VAL A 102 14.19 -7.72 -2.32
N SER A 103 14.37 -7.16 -3.52
CA SER A 103 14.43 -7.95 -4.75
C SER A 103 15.61 -8.93 -4.76
N ALA A 104 16.79 -8.53 -4.25
CA ALA A 104 17.98 -9.37 -4.21
C ALA A 104 17.85 -10.54 -3.22
N SER A 105 17.09 -10.39 -2.13
CA SER A 105 16.81 -11.50 -1.19
C SER A 105 15.84 -12.54 -1.75
N GLY A 106 15.18 -12.24 -2.87
CA GLY A 106 14.12 -13.07 -3.44
C GLY A 106 12.75 -12.86 -2.80
N ALA A 107 12.64 -11.97 -1.80
CA ALA A 107 11.37 -11.62 -1.17
C ALA A 107 10.42 -10.96 -2.17
N THR A 108 9.13 -11.14 -1.95
CA THR A 108 8.09 -10.49 -2.76
C THR A 108 8.01 -9.00 -2.41
N LEU A 109 8.29 -8.13 -3.39
CA LEU A 109 8.20 -6.67 -3.22
C LEU A 109 6.80 -6.18 -3.60
N VAL A 110 6.17 -5.46 -2.70
CA VAL A 110 4.91 -4.73 -2.91
C VAL A 110 5.18 -3.25 -2.70
N VAL A 111 4.74 -2.38 -3.61
CA VAL A 111 5.03 -0.93 -3.53
C VAL A 111 3.76 -0.11 -3.59
N ASP A 112 3.58 0.75 -2.59
CA ASP A 112 2.50 1.73 -2.50
C ASP A 112 3.04 3.08 -2.01
N SER A 113 3.36 3.97 -2.94
CA SER A 113 4.05 5.22 -2.64
C SER A 113 3.73 6.28 -3.69
N ASN A 114 4.34 7.46 -3.57
CA ASN A 114 4.16 8.52 -4.55
C ASN A 114 4.76 8.17 -5.93
N LYS A 115 4.38 8.95 -6.95
CA LYS A 115 4.77 8.82 -8.37
C LYS A 115 6.25 8.44 -8.56
N GLU A 116 7.16 9.26 -8.02
CA GLU A 116 8.60 9.11 -8.26
C GLU A 116 9.13 7.80 -7.67
N LEU A 117 8.75 7.50 -6.43
CA LEU A 117 9.21 6.31 -5.72
C LEU A 117 8.68 5.02 -6.36
N VAL A 118 7.42 5.02 -6.82
CA VAL A 118 6.86 3.88 -7.57
C VAL A 118 7.65 3.68 -8.86
N LEU A 119 7.79 4.72 -9.70
CA LEU A 119 8.47 4.62 -10.99
C LEU A 119 9.92 4.14 -10.86
N ASP A 120 10.65 4.62 -9.86
CA ASP A 120 12.04 4.25 -9.61
C ASP A 120 12.22 2.81 -9.12
N THR A 121 11.17 2.23 -8.51
CA THR A 121 11.21 0.84 -8.03
C THR A 121 10.81 -0.20 -9.07
N LEU A 122 10.19 0.19 -10.19
CA LEU A 122 9.70 -0.75 -11.21
C LEU A 122 10.81 -1.66 -11.78
N GLN A 123 12.04 -1.17 -11.88
CA GLN A 123 13.20 -1.97 -12.31
C GLN A 123 13.46 -3.20 -11.42
N TYR A 124 12.97 -3.20 -10.17
CA TYR A 124 13.07 -4.31 -9.22
C TYR A 124 11.87 -5.25 -9.26
N LYS A 125 11.00 -5.10 -10.26
CA LYS A 125 9.87 -5.97 -10.60
C LYS A 125 8.93 -6.23 -9.42
N PRO A 126 8.33 -5.17 -8.81
CA PRO A 126 7.37 -5.36 -7.73
C PRO A 126 6.23 -6.29 -8.16
N PHE A 127 5.81 -7.17 -7.24
CA PHE A 127 4.69 -8.08 -7.47
C PHE A 127 3.40 -7.32 -7.76
N VAL A 128 3.16 -6.22 -7.03
CA VAL A 128 2.02 -5.34 -7.29
C VAL A 128 2.37 -3.90 -6.90
N VAL A 129 1.89 -2.96 -7.71
CA VAL A 129 1.81 -1.54 -7.39
C VAL A 129 0.34 -1.13 -7.37
N LYS A 130 -0.03 -0.19 -6.47
CA LYS A 130 -1.41 0.25 -6.31
C LYS A 130 -1.58 1.76 -6.45
N PRO A 131 -1.52 2.35 -7.63
CA PRO A 131 -1.94 3.73 -7.82
C PRO A 131 -3.47 3.85 -7.76
N ASN A 132 -3.97 5.04 -7.41
CA ASN A 132 -5.31 5.42 -7.83
C ASN A 132 -5.29 5.96 -9.27
N GLU A 133 -6.46 6.24 -9.87
CA GLU A 133 -6.55 6.71 -11.26
C GLU A 133 -5.85 8.06 -11.48
N PHE A 134 -5.85 8.96 -10.49
CA PHE A 134 -5.15 10.25 -10.56
C PHE A 134 -3.64 10.05 -10.48
N GLU A 135 -3.16 9.27 -9.53
CA GLU A 135 -1.74 8.94 -9.38
C GLU A 135 -1.20 8.24 -10.63
N LEU A 136 -2.00 7.32 -11.21
CA LEU A 136 -1.63 6.68 -12.48
C LEU A 136 -1.50 7.70 -13.61
N GLY A 137 -2.45 8.62 -13.73
CA GLY A 137 -2.39 9.72 -14.68
C GLY A 137 -1.16 10.62 -14.47
N GLU A 138 -0.89 10.99 -13.22
CA GLU A 138 0.29 11.79 -12.86
C GLU A 138 1.62 11.09 -13.22
N MET A 139 1.72 9.77 -13.09
CA MET A 139 2.92 9.00 -13.46
C MET A 139 3.30 9.15 -14.93
N PHE A 140 2.34 9.52 -15.78
CA PHE A 140 2.53 9.68 -17.21
C PHE A 140 2.21 11.09 -17.73
N ASP A 141 1.94 12.03 -16.82
CA ASP A 141 1.57 13.41 -17.10
C ASP A 141 0.34 13.53 -18.04
N VAL A 142 -0.70 12.71 -17.76
CA VAL A 142 -1.96 12.66 -18.51
C VAL A 142 -3.16 12.66 -17.57
N THR A 143 -4.32 13.06 -18.10
CA THR A 143 -5.62 12.86 -17.42
C THR A 143 -6.30 11.64 -18.03
N LEU A 144 -6.71 10.70 -17.19
CA LEU A 144 -7.41 9.47 -17.61
C LEU A 144 -8.91 9.68 -17.49
N ASN A 145 -9.66 9.41 -18.55
CA ASN A 145 -11.09 9.70 -18.63
C ASN A 145 -11.95 8.46 -18.91
N SER A 146 -11.31 7.31 -19.16
CA SER A 146 -12.02 6.06 -19.44
C SER A 146 -11.28 4.84 -18.86
N ILE A 147 -12.02 3.72 -18.74
CA ILE A 147 -11.43 2.44 -18.31
C ILE A 147 -10.34 1.99 -19.28
N GLU A 148 -10.56 2.17 -20.59
CA GLU A 148 -9.61 1.80 -21.62
C GLU A 148 -8.28 2.56 -21.47
N GLU A 149 -8.35 3.86 -21.17
CA GLU A 149 -7.15 4.66 -20.89
C GLU A 149 -6.45 4.20 -19.62
N ILE A 150 -7.20 3.93 -18.54
CA ILE A 150 -6.63 3.40 -17.29
C ILE A 150 -5.89 2.08 -17.56
N LEU A 151 -6.51 1.16 -18.26
CA LEU A 151 -5.91 -0.13 -18.60
C LEU A 151 -4.66 0.04 -19.47
N GLN A 152 -4.70 0.92 -20.47
CA GLN A 152 -3.54 1.22 -21.31
C GLN A 152 -2.34 1.71 -20.49
N TYR A 153 -2.57 2.59 -19.52
CA TYR A 153 -1.49 3.13 -18.68
C TYR A 153 -1.06 2.15 -17.58
N ALA A 154 -1.94 1.30 -17.09
CA ALA A 154 -1.58 0.19 -16.22
C ALA A 154 -0.67 -0.81 -16.94
N GLU A 155 -0.96 -1.15 -18.20
CA GLU A 155 -0.08 -1.99 -19.03
C GLU A 155 1.30 -1.34 -19.23
N LYS A 156 1.39 -0.01 -19.41
CA LYS A 156 2.69 0.69 -19.45
C LYS A 156 3.49 0.61 -18.16
N LEU A 157 2.84 0.54 -16.98
CA LEU A 157 3.55 0.26 -15.72
C LEU A 157 4.11 -1.17 -15.70
N GLN A 158 3.37 -2.13 -16.26
CA GLN A 158 3.87 -3.50 -16.39
C GLN A 158 5.07 -3.57 -17.36
N GLU A 159 5.02 -2.86 -18.49
CA GLU A 159 6.15 -2.77 -19.42
C GLU A 159 7.41 -2.21 -18.75
N ARG A 160 7.26 -1.33 -17.77
CA ARG A 160 8.36 -0.77 -16.97
C ARG A 160 8.81 -1.70 -15.83
N GLY A 161 8.06 -2.77 -15.52
CA GLY A 161 8.50 -3.80 -14.58
C GLY A 161 7.49 -4.24 -13.52
N ALA A 162 6.39 -3.55 -13.27
CA ALA A 162 5.36 -4.05 -12.36
C ALA A 162 4.78 -5.38 -12.86
N LYS A 163 4.66 -6.39 -12.01
CA LYS A 163 4.02 -7.64 -12.41
C LYS A 163 2.51 -7.48 -12.48
N ASN A 164 1.91 -6.95 -11.42
CA ASN A 164 0.48 -6.66 -11.34
C ASN A 164 0.27 -5.19 -11.06
N VAL A 165 -0.81 -4.61 -11.60
CA VAL A 165 -1.21 -3.22 -11.34
C VAL A 165 -2.64 -3.22 -10.84
N LEU A 166 -2.84 -2.79 -9.59
CA LEU A 166 -4.14 -2.63 -8.95
C LEU A 166 -4.49 -1.14 -8.93
N VAL A 167 -5.42 -0.72 -9.78
CA VAL A 167 -5.83 0.69 -9.86
C VAL A 167 -7.11 0.91 -9.05
N SER A 168 -7.02 1.65 -7.95
CA SER A 168 -8.19 2.00 -7.14
C SER A 168 -8.93 3.21 -7.74
N ARG A 169 -10.28 3.16 -7.75
CA ARG A 169 -11.16 4.15 -8.37
C ARG A 169 -12.22 4.68 -7.40
N GLY A 170 -11.89 4.68 -6.12
CA GLY A 170 -12.81 5.17 -5.07
C GLY A 170 -14.15 4.43 -5.08
N ALA A 171 -15.25 5.18 -5.29
CA ALA A 171 -16.60 4.63 -5.34
C ALA A 171 -16.87 3.72 -6.56
N ASP A 172 -16.04 3.85 -7.61
CA ASP A 172 -16.15 3.04 -8.84
C ASP A 172 -15.36 1.71 -8.75
N GLY A 173 -14.87 1.37 -7.55
CA GLY A 173 -14.21 0.10 -7.30
C GLY A 173 -12.73 0.09 -7.67
N ALA A 174 -12.28 -0.97 -8.35
CA ALA A 174 -10.89 -1.08 -8.78
C ALA A 174 -10.75 -1.94 -10.04
N LEU A 175 -9.63 -1.75 -10.73
CA LEU A 175 -9.19 -2.55 -11.87
C LEU A 175 -7.88 -3.25 -11.50
N LEU A 176 -7.75 -4.51 -11.87
CA LEU A 176 -6.53 -5.29 -11.72
C LEU A 176 -6.05 -5.75 -13.09
N VAL A 177 -4.81 -5.43 -13.44
CA VAL A 177 -4.11 -6.00 -14.60
C VAL A 177 -3.04 -6.93 -14.05
N THR A 178 -3.17 -8.24 -14.35
CA THR A 178 -2.27 -9.28 -13.82
C THR A 178 -1.02 -9.47 -14.68
N GLU A 179 0.00 -10.14 -14.13
CA GLU A 179 1.21 -10.51 -14.87
C GLU A 179 0.92 -11.39 -16.09
N ASP A 180 -0.18 -12.16 -16.06
CA ASP A 180 -0.67 -13.00 -17.16
C ASP A 180 -1.53 -12.24 -18.17
N LYS A 181 -1.62 -10.90 -18.02
CA LYS A 181 -2.44 -10.01 -18.88
C LYS A 181 -3.95 -10.23 -18.77
N GLU A 182 -4.40 -10.88 -17.72
CA GLU A 182 -5.81 -10.91 -17.38
C GLU A 182 -6.22 -9.57 -16.76
N VAL A 183 -7.44 -9.16 -17.03
CA VAL A 183 -8.00 -7.90 -16.53
C VAL A 183 -9.28 -8.21 -15.74
N PHE A 184 -9.31 -7.73 -14.51
CA PHE A 184 -10.47 -7.85 -13.64
C PHE A 184 -10.96 -6.47 -13.19
N GLU A 185 -12.28 -6.32 -13.11
CA GLU A 185 -12.95 -5.19 -12.46
C GLU A 185 -13.67 -5.69 -11.22
N VAL A 186 -13.66 -4.89 -10.16
CA VAL A 186 -14.39 -5.17 -8.92
C VAL A 186 -15.18 -3.94 -8.49
N ASN A 187 -16.43 -4.17 -8.05
CA ASN A 187 -17.23 -3.12 -7.44
C ASN A 187 -16.84 -2.85 -5.98
N VAL A 188 -17.53 -1.92 -5.33
CA VAL A 188 -17.42 -1.66 -3.90
C VAL A 188 -18.69 -2.08 -3.16
N ALA A 189 -18.55 -2.43 -1.88
CA ALA A 189 -19.70 -2.63 -1.01
C ALA A 189 -20.42 -1.30 -0.72
N LYS A 190 -21.73 -1.38 -0.47
CA LYS A 190 -22.53 -0.23 -0.07
C LYS A 190 -22.52 -0.09 1.45
N GLY A 191 -22.30 1.12 1.94
CA GLY A 191 -22.27 1.42 3.36
C GLY A 191 -22.13 2.91 3.63
N LYS A 192 -22.19 3.28 4.92
CA LYS A 192 -21.98 4.66 5.34
C LYS A 192 -20.47 4.90 5.49
N ILE A 193 -19.94 5.80 4.67
CA ILE A 193 -18.53 6.20 4.77
C ILE A 193 -18.30 6.96 6.08
N VAL A 194 -17.32 6.51 6.85
CA VAL A 194 -16.82 7.13 8.08
C VAL A 194 -15.49 7.84 7.80
N SER A 195 -14.57 7.16 7.09
CA SER A 195 -13.27 7.70 6.71
C SER A 195 -12.72 6.91 5.53
N THR A 196 -12.06 7.58 4.59
CA THR A 196 -11.36 6.92 3.47
C THR A 196 -9.89 6.63 3.77
N VAL A 197 -9.41 7.09 4.94
CA VAL A 197 -8.01 6.87 5.36
C VAL A 197 -7.72 5.38 5.51
N ALA A 198 -6.59 4.94 4.98
CA ALA A 198 -6.12 3.56 4.98
C ALA A 198 -7.01 2.53 4.24
N ALA A 199 -8.04 2.98 3.50
CA ALA A 199 -8.86 2.06 2.70
C ALA A 199 -8.05 1.40 1.58
N GLY A 200 -7.20 2.18 0.88
CA GLY A 200 -6.27 1.68 -0.12
C GLY A 200 -5.21 0.74 0.44
N ASP A 201 -4.66 1.06 1.62
CA ASP A 201 -3.69 0.22 2.32
C ASP A 201 -4.31 -1.13 2.70
N SER A 202 -5.55 -1.10 3.24
CA SER A 202 -6.31 -2.30 3.59
C SER A 202 -6.64 -3.16 2.36
N MET A 203 -7.00 -2.52 1.25
CA MET A 203 -7.23 -3.19 -0.03
C MET A 203 -5.95 -3.91 -0.49
N LEU A 204 -4.83 -3.22 -0.55
CA LEU A 204 -3.55 -3.79 -1.00
C LEU A 204 -3.08 -4.93 -0.08
N ALA A 205 -3.12 -4.72 1.23
CA ALA A 205 -2.72 -5.72 2.20
C ALA A 205 -3.55 -7.01 2.09
N MET A 206 -4.88 -6.87 1.96
CA MET A 206 -5.78 -8.01 1.82
C MET A 206 -5.63 -8.71 0.46
N PHE A 207 -5.42 -7.95 -0.63
CA PHE A 207 -5.13 -8.51 -1.94
C PHE A 207 -3.93 -9.46 -1.89
N VAL A 208 -2.81 -8.99 -1.35
CA VAL A 208 -1.58 -9.76 -1.28
C VAL A 208 -1.72 -10.96 -0.34
N ALA A 209 -2.34 -10.75 0.85
CA ALA A 209 -2.56 -11.82 1.81
C ALA A 209 -3.42 -12.96 1.22
N LYS A 210 -4.53 -12.59 0.56
CA LYS A 210 -5.44 -13.58 -0.01
C LYS A 210 -4.85 -14.25 -1.24
N TYR A 211 -4.13 -13.52 -2.10
CA TYR A 211 -3.43 -14.12 -3.23
C TYR A 211 -2.36 -15.12 -2.78
N ASN A 212 -1.62 -14.81 -1.72
CA ASN A 212 -0.64 -15.76 -1.17
C ASN A 212 -1.29 -17.05 -0.64
N GLU A 213 -2.51 -16.95 -0.12
CA GLU A 213 -3.27 -18.10 0.38
C GLU A 213 -3.85 -18.95 -0.76
N THR A 214 -4.48 -18.31 -1.75
CA THR A 214 -5.32 -18.99 -2.76
C THR A 214 -4.66 -19.15 -4.12
N ARG A 215 -3.72 -18.30 -4.46
CA ARG A 215 -3.17 -18.12 -5.82
C ARG A 215 -4.23 -17.80 -6.87
N ASP A 216 -5.33 -17.20 -6.45
CA ASP A 216 -6.46 -16.79 -7.27
C ASP A 216 -6.61 -15.26 -7.23
N TYR A 217 -6.42 -14.60 -8.37
CA TYR A 217 -6.53 -13.15 -8.51
C TYR A 217 -7.95 -12.64 -8.29
N GLN A 218 -8.94 -13.39 -8.74
CA GLN A 218 -10.35 -13.00 -8.63
C GLN A 218 -10.78 -13.00 -7.15
N GLU A 219 -10.46 -14.08 -6.43
CA GLU A 219 -10.75 -14.18 -5.01
C GLU A 219 -9.96 -13.15 -4.19
N ALA A 220 -8.67 -12.94 -4.52
CA ALA A 220 -7.86 -11.91 -3.88
C ALA A 220 -8.43 -10.51 -4.06
N LEU A 221 -8.87 -10.17 -5.27
CA LEU A 221 -9.46 -8.87 -5.58
C LEU A 221 -10.80 -8.67 -4.89
N ARG A 222 -11.62 -9.73 -4.79
CA ARG A 222 -12.89 -9.72 -4.06
C ARG A 222 -12.70 -9.37 -2.59
N TYR A 223 -11.77 -10.05 -1.91
CA TYR A 223 -11.45 -9.76 -0.51
C TYR A 223 -10.79 -8.38 -0.33
N ALA A 224 -9.97 -7.95 -1.28
CA ALA A 224 -9.35 -6.63 -1.28
C ALA A 224 -10.39 -5.50 -1.28
N SER A 225 -11.39 -5.58 -2.16
CA SER A 225 -12.49 -4.60 -2.21
C SER A 225 -13.30 -4.60 -0.92
N ALA A 226 -13.64 -5.79 -0.38
CA ALA A 226 -14.33 -5.89 0.90
C ALA A 226 -13.53 -5.26 2.05
N ALA A 227 -12.19 -5.43 2.08
CA ALA A 227 -11.33 -4.85 3.11
C ALA A 227 -11.24 -3.32 3.01
N GLY A 228 -11.12 -2.78 1.79
CA GLY A 228 -11.18 -1.34 1.54
C GLY A 228 -12.51 -0.74 2.00
N GLY A 229 -13.63 -1.39 1.65
CA GLY A 229 -14.97 -1.00 2.08
C GLY A 229 -15.14 -1.06 3.61
N ALA A 230 -14.72 -2.16 4.25
CA ALA A 230 -14.79 -2.31 5.70
C ALA A 230 -14.02 -1.22 6.43
N THR A 231 -12.83 -0.83 5.92
CA THR A 231 -12.05 0.28 6.47
C THR A 231 -12.76 1.60 6.26
N SER A 232 -13.33 1.83 5.09
CA SER A 232 -14.08 3.07 4.82
C SER A 232 -15.33 3.24 5.71
N PHE A 233 -15.89 2.16 6.21
CA PHE A 233 -17.09 2.17 7.08
C PHE A 233 -16.76 2.09 8.58
N SER A 234 -15.48 2.13 8.93
CA SER A 234 -15.03 2.00 10.33
C SER A 234 -14.29 3.26 10.80
N VAL A 235 -14.21 3.45 12.11
CA VAL A 235 -13.21 4.29 12.72
C VAL A 235 -11.93 3.47 12.82
N GLY A 236 -10.91 3.84 12.02
CA GLY A 236 -9.68 3.05 11.86
C GLY A 236 -9.83 1.91 10.84
N VAL A 237 -9.06 0.85 11.02
CA VAL A 237 -9.00 -0.28 10.07
C VAL A 237 -10.21 -1.21 10.24
N GLY A 238 -10.77 -1.69 9.14
CA GLY A 238 -11.92 -2.59 9.13
C GLY A 238 -11.64 -3.94 9.81
N SER A 239 -12.61 -4.44 10.59
CA SER A 239 -12.49 -5.73 11.25
C SER A 239 -12.70 -6.90 10.29
N LYS A 240 -12.10 -8.07 10.59
CA LYS A 240 -12.33 -9.32 9.85
C LYS A 240 -13.82 -9.64 9.71
N LYS A 241 -14.59 -9.48 10.79
CA LYS A 241 -16.04 -9.72 10.78
C LYS A 241 -16.75 -8.85 9.75
N LEU A 242 -16.45 -7.55 9.71
CA LEU A 242 -17.08 -6.63 8.76
C LEU A 242 -16.66 -6.96 7.31
N ILE A 243 -15.40 -7.35 7.08
CA ILE A 243 -14.95 -7.81 5.76
C ILE A 243 -15.80 -8.99 5.28
N GLU A 244 -15.99 -10.01 6.15
CA GLU A 244 -16.79 -11.20 5.83
C GLU A 244 -18.26 -10.86 5.57
N GLU A 245 -18.84 -9.90 6.30
CA GLU A 245 -20.22 -9.40 6.12
C GLU A 245 -20.39 -8.66 4.78
N LEU A 246 -19.34 -8.01 4.26
CA LEU A 246 -19.39 -7.26 3.01
C LEU A 246 -19.16 -8.14 1.76
N LEU A 247 -18.48 -9.29 1.89
CA LEU A 247 -18.15 -10.16 0.75
C LEU A 247 -19.34 -10.52 -0.15
N PRO A 248 -20.57 -10.76 0.35
CA PRO A 248 -21.73 -11.05 -0.52
C PRO A 248 -22.13 -9.91 -1.46
N GLN A 249 -21.66 -8.69 -1.22
CA GLN A 249 -21.93 -7.52 -2.05
C GLN A 249 -20.85 -7.29 -3.13
N ILE A 250 -19.74 -8.04 -3.05
CA ILE A 250 -18.59 -7.81 -3.93
C ILE A 250 -18.66 -8.79 -5.11
N GLU A 251 -18.68 -8.20 -6.28
CA GLU A 251 -18.68 -8.90 -7.57
C GLU A 251 -17.38 -8.56 -8.31
N VAL A 252 -16.72 -9.58 -8.84
CA VAL A 252 -15.54 -9.43 -9.68
C VAL A 252 -15.87 -9.93 -11.07
N THR A 253 -15.64 -9.09 -12.06
CA THR A 253 -15.86 -9.38 -13.47
C THR A 253 -14.52 -9.50 -14.19
N LYS A 254 -14.29 -10.59 -14.90
CA LYS A 254 -13.15 -10.72 -15.80
C LYS A 254 -13.49 -10.02 -17.12
N LEU A 255 -12.70 -9.00 -17.50
CA LEU A 255 -12.88 -8.20 -18.70
C LEU A 255 -12.09 -8.77 -19.90
N LYS A 256 -10.92 -9.40 -19.59
CA LYS A 256 -10.02 -9.96 -20.62
C LYS A 256 -9.25 -11.15 -20.04
#